data_d83bb89707175fdacf05c81bf1bcc98a
#
_entry.id   d83bb89707175fdacf05c81bf1bcc98a
#
_cell.length_a   1.000
_cell.length_b   1.000
_cell.length_c   1.000
_cell.angle_alpha   90.00
_cell.angle_beta   90.00
_cell.angle_gamma   90.00
#
_symmetry.space_group_name_H-M   'P 1'
#
loop_
_entity.id
_entity.type
_entity.pdbx_description
1 polymer ?
#
loop_
_entity_poly.entity_id
_entity_poly.type
_entity_poly.pdbx_seq_one_letter_code
_entity_poly.pdbx_strand_id
1 'polypeptide(L)'
;MMESEDIIEERVINEEYKIWKRNTPFLYDMIMSHALEWPSLTAHTDEDYTVHRLILGTHTSDEQNHLLIATVHLPNDNAEFDASTYESEKGNFGGFHFPSGKLEITMKINHEGEVNRARYMPQNPDIIATKTPSGDVLVFDYANHPIGQQEHGCQPDLRLKGHQKEGYGLSWNATHSGHLLSASDDQTICLWDVSGTPLDGRDLNAMAVFTGHHSVVEDVAWHLMNGHVFGSVADDNKLMIWDTRTSARTKAQHQVDAHTAEVNCLAFNPFSEFILATGSADKTVALWDLRNLRLKLHSFESHRDEIFQVQWSPHNETILASSGTDRRLHIWDLSKIGVDQTNEDAEDGPPELLFIHAGHTAKISDFTWNINEPWVICSVSEDNILQIWQMVRLYRLYRFSIGKRWQDR
;
A
#
# COMPACT_ATOMS: atom_id res chain seq x y z
N MET A 1 12.72 -0.64 -33.91
CA MET A 1 11.48 -1.37 -33.60
C MET A 1 11.02 -1.09 -32.18
N MET A 2 11.88 -1.19 -31.15
CA MET A 2 11.52 -0.83 -29.75
C MET A 2 10.97 0.60 -29.62
N GLU A 3 11.64 1.64 -30.18
CA GLU A 3 11.14 3.03 -30.11
C GLU A 3 9.73 3.25 -30.68
N SER A 4 9.25 2.41 -31.59
CA SER A 4 7.89 2.52 -32.16
C SER A 4 6.82 1.85 -31.29
N GLU A 5 7.19 0.84 -30.52
CA GLU A 5 6.28 0.14 -29.57
C GLU A 5 6.07 1.02 -28.32
N ASP A 6 7.13 1.60 -27.76
CA ASP A 6 7.06 2.50 -26.62
C ASP A 6 6.17 3.73 -26.89
N ILE A 7 6.30 4.34 -28.10
CA ILE A 7 5.46 5.48 -28.52
C ILE A 7 3.98 5.08 -28.65
N ILE A 8 3.70 3.86 -29.10
CA ILE A 8 2.33 3.37 -29.21
C ILE A 8 1.74 3.14 -27.84
N GLU A 9 2.49 2.53 -26.95
CA GLU A 9 2.06 2.29 -25.57
C GLU A 9 1.79 3.61 -24.81
N GLU A 10 2.68 4.60 -24.91
CA GLU A 10 2.47 5.91 -24.31
C GLU A 10 1.19 6.59 -24.82
N ARG A 11 0.89 6.46 -26.12
CA ARG A 11 -0.36 7.00 -26.68
C ARG A 11 -1.59 6.30 -26.12
N VAL A 12 -1.54 4.99 -25.96
CA VAL A 12 -2.64 4.20 -25.38
C VAL A 12 -2.89 4.64 -23.93
N ILE A 13 -1.82 4.74 -23.12
CA ILE A 13 -1.89 5.20 -21.74
C ILE A 13 -2.53 6.59 -21.66
N ASN A 14 -2.07 7.52 -22.51
CA ASN A 14 -2.61 8.88 -22.51
C ASN A 14 -4.08 8.95 -22.92
N GLU A 15 -4.54 8.11 -23.87
CA GLU A 15 -5.95 8.04 -24.25
C GLU A 15 -6.80 7.39 -23.13
N GLU A 16 -6.34 6.31 -22.51
CA GLU A 16 -7.00 5.71 -21.35
C GLU A 16 -7.17 6.72 -20.21
N TYR A 17 -6.10 7.49 -19.91
CA TYR A 17 -6.14 8.55 -18.90
C TYR A 17 -7.15 9.65 -19.22
N LYS A 18 -7.23 10.09 -20.50
CA LYS A 18 -8.21 11.09 -20.95
C LYS A 18 -9.65 10.59 -20.79
N ILE A 19 -9.89 9.31 -21.11
CA ILE A 19 -11.21 8.68 -20.94
C ILE A 19 -11.55 8.62 -19.45
N TRP A 20 -10.62 8.13 -18.61
CA TRP A 20 -10.80 8.10 -17.17
C TRP A 20 -11.10 9.50 -16.62
N LYS A 21 -10.31 10.52 -16.99
CA LYS A 21 -10.47 11.88 -16.54
C LYS A 21 -11.85 12.48 -16.86
N ARG A 22 -12.42 12.18 -18.03
CA ARG A 22 -13.77 12.61 -18.41
C ARG A 22 -14.84 11.97 -17.55
N ASN A 23 -14.61 10.76 -17.08
CA ASN A 23 -15.57 9.98 -16.31
C ASN A 23 -15.45 10.19 -14.80
N THR A 24 -14.41 10.87 -14.31
CA THR A 24 -14.20 11.09 -12.87
C THR A 24 -15.42 11.66 -12.14
N PRO A 25 -16.21 12.62 -12.70
CA PRO A 25 -17.39 13.14 -12.02
C PRO A 25 -18.47 12.11 -11.70
N PHE A 26 -18.47 11.00 -12.42
CA PHE A 26 -19.47 9.94 -12.26
C PHE A 26 -18.94 8.75 -11.45
N LEU A 27 -17.63 8.63 -11.32
CA LEU A 27 -16.93 7.51 -10.69
C LEU A 27 -16.54 7.80 -9.24
N TYR A 28 -16.33 9.07 -8.89
CA TYR A 28 -15.79 9.47 -7.60
C TYR A 28 -16.66 10.52 -6.92
N ASP A 29 -16.81 10.38 -5.60
CA ASP A 29 -17.32 11.45 -4.74
C ASP A 29 -16.22 12.49 -4.45
N MET A 30 -14.95 12.02 -4.42
CA MET A 30 -13.78 12.86 -4.24
C MET A 30 -12.60 12.28 -5.02
N ILE A 31 -11.84 13.15 -5.67
CA ILE A 31 -10.53 12.83 -6.23
C ILE A 31 -9.62 14.04 -6.20
N MET A 32 -8.43 13.87 -5.67
CA MET A 32 -7.36 14.85 -5.64
C MET A 32 -6.12 14.22 -6.27
N SER A 33 -5.44 14.95 -7.15
CA SER A 33 -4.17 14.51 -7.73
C SER A 33 -3.11 15.55 -7.43
N HIS A 34 -1.95 15.11 -6.97
CA HIS A 34 -0.81 15.95 -6.66
C HIS A 34 0.46 15.38 -7.28
N ALA A 35 1.22 16.23 -7.99
CA ALA A 35 2.52 15.86 -8.52
C ALA A 35 3.57 16.08 -7.42
N LEU A 36 4.21 15.02 -6.99
CA LEU A 36 5.35 15.07 -6.07
C LEU A 36 6.61 15.50 -6.82
N GLU A 37 7.57 16.06 -6.12
CA GLU A 37 8.90 16.38 -6.66
C GLU A 37 9.64 15.11 -7.11
N TRP A 38 9.52 14.04 -6.31
CA TRP A 38 10.06 12.70 -6.56
C TRP A 38 9.01 11.62 -6.36
N PRO A 39 9.11 10.44 -7.03
CA PRO A 39 8.18 9.35 -6.78
C PRO A 39 8.26 8.88 -5.33
N SER A 40 7.14 8.44 -4.78
CA SER A 40 7.09 7.82 -3.48
C SER A 40 6.83 6.31 -3.61
N LEU A 41 7.65 5.51 -2.94
CA LEU A 41 7.46 4.06 -2.85
C LEU A 41 6.58 3.66 -1.65
N THR A 42 6.12 4.62 -0.87
CA THR A 42 5.31 4.37 0.33
C THR A 42 4.26 5.46 0.52
N ALA A 43 3.09 5.05 1.01
CA ALA A 43 2.04 5.95 1.48
C ALA A 43 1.38 5.35 2.72
N HIS A 44 1.19 6.18 3.73
CA HIS A 44 0.53 5.78 4.95
C HIS A 44 -0.19 6.97 5.59
N THR A 45 -1.39 6.77 6.18
CA THR A 45 -2.20 7.81 6.79
C THR A 45 -2.12 7.75 8.30
N ASP A 46 -2.12 8.93 8.93
CA ASP A 46 -2.10 9.12 10.39
C ASP A 46 -3.44 9.73 10.88
N GLU A 47 -3.69 9.74 12.19
CA GLU A 47 -4.98 10.03 12.82
C GLU A 47 -5.20 11.51 13.15
N ASP A 48 -5.98 12.29 12.31
CA ASP A 48 -6.64 13.55 12.75
C ASP A 48 -7.85 13.92 11.88
N TYR A 49 -8.94 14.37 12.50
CA TYR A 49 -10.34 14.38 12.03
C TYR A 49 -10.72 15.23 10.80
N THR A 50 -9.95 16.19 10.36
CA THR A 50 -10.17 16.99 9.14
C THR A 50 -8.87 17.27 8.41
N VAL A 51 -7.80 17.11 9.13
CA VAL A 51 -6.43 17.28 8.66
C VAL A 51 -5.77 15.91 8.77
N HIS A 52 -5.51 15.29 7.63
CA HIS A 52 -4.88 13.97 7.59
C HIS A 52 -3.40 14.14 7.35
N ARG A 53 -2.59 13.35 8.04
CA ARG A 53 -1.15 13.26 7.79
C ARG A 53 -0.85 12.05 6.92
N LEU A 54 0.06 12.24 5.99
CA LEU A 54 0.60 11.19 5.13
C LEU A 54 2.09 11.06 5.40
N ILE A 55 2.56 9.83 5.45
CA ILE A 55 3.97 9.48 5.45
C ILE A 55 4.32 9.08 4.03
N LEU A 56 5.31 9.76 3.44
CA LEU A 56 5.79 9.52 2.09
C LEU A 56 7.32 9.38 2.12
N GLY A 57 7.87 8.76 1.09
CA GLY A 57 9.31 8.68 0.88
C GLY A 57 9.69 9.31 -0.44
N THR A 58 10.95 9.67 -0.61
CA THR A 58 11.50 10.01 -1.93
C THR A 58 12.30 8.85 -2.49
N HIS A 59 12.34 8.76 -3.81
CA HIS A 59 13.17 7.84 -4.56
C HIS A 59 13.92 8.62 -5.62
N THR A 60 15.18 8.95 -5.33
CA THR A 60 16.08 9.64 -6.27
C THR A 60 17.50 9.14 -6.09
N SER A 61 18.24 9.01 -7.21
CA SER A 61 19.65 8.58 -7.23
C SER A 61 20.61 9.77 -7.16
N ASP A 62 20.15 10.96 -7.53
CA ASP A 62 21.03 12.12 -7.77
C ASP A 62 20.98 13.17 -6.66
N GLU A 63 20.00 13.10 -5.77
CA GLU A 63 19.78 14.09 -4.71
C GLU A 63 19.59 13.41 -3.33
N GLN A 64 19.53 14.24 -2.29
CA GLN A 64 19.26 13.78 -0.93
C GLN A 64 17.85 13.21 -0.83
N ASN A 65 17.72 11.95 -0.46
CA ASN A 65 16.44 11.35 -0.18
C ASN A 65 15.88 11.77 1.19
N HIS A 66 14.55 11.77 1.29
CA HIS A 66 13.84 12.22 2.48
C HIS A 66 12.67 11.30 2.85
N LEU A 67 12.47 11.13 4.14
CA LEU A 67 11.17 10.77 4.70
C LEU A 67 10.35 12.06 4.82
N LEU A 68 9.14 12.05 4.27
CA LEU A 68 8.28 13.23 4.20
C LEU A 68 7.04 13.03 5.05
N ILE A 69 6.68 14.05 5.82
CA ILE A 69 5.36 14.17 6.46
C ILE A 69 4.58 15.24 5.70
N ALA A 70 3.46 14.82 5.15
CA ALA A 70 2.55 15.71 4.42
C ALA A 70 1.22 15.83 5.16
N THR A 71 0.63 17.02 5.10
CA THR A 71 -0.69 17.30 5.64
C THR A 71 -1.68 17.47 4.49
N VAL A 72 -2.83 16.82 4.61
CA VAL A 72 -3.92 16.90 3.63
C VAL A 72 -5.18 17.37 4.33
N HIS A 73 -5.83 18.37 3.73
CA HIS A 73 -7.14 18.82 4.15
C HIS A 73 -8.20 18.15 3.28
N LEU A 74 -9.03 17.30 3.87
CA LEU A 74 -10.15 16.69 3.16
C LEU A 74 -11.42 17.54 3.33
N PRO A 75 -12.25 17.65 2.27
CA PRO A 75 -13.52 18.36 2.36
C PRO A 75 -14.48 17.63 3.32
N ASN A 76 -15.23 18.39 4.10
CA ASN A 76 -16.28 17.83 4.95
C ASN A 76 -17.42 17.26 4.10
N ASP A 77 -18.14 16.24 4.59
CA ASP A 77 -19.32 15.60 3.95
C ASP A 77 -20.43 16.56 3.50
N ASN A 78 -20.46 17.78 4.02
CA ASN A 78 -21.45 18.81 3.71
C ASN A 78 -20.98 19.85 2.69
N ALA A 79 -19.81 19.68 2.06
CA ALA A 79 -19.34 20.59 1.03
C ALA A 79 -20.23 20.44 -0.22
N GLU A 80 -20.98 21.46 -0.57
CA GLU A 80 -21.78 21.49 -1.80
C GLU A 80 -20.85 21.46 -3.01
N PHE A 81 -21.13 20.53 -3.89
CA PHE A 81 -20.38 20.25 -5.11
C PHE A 81 -20.79 21.26 -6.20
N ASP A 82 -19.87 22.11 -6.64
CA ASP A 82 -20.06 22.97 -7.82
C ASP A 82 -19.34 22.36 -9.04
N ALA A 83 -20.12 21.70 -9.89
CA ALA A 83 -19.61 21.11 -11.13
C ALA A 83 -19.15 22.16 -12.18
N SER A 84 -19.41 23.45 -11.99
CA SER A 84 -19.06 24.53 -12.92
C SER A 84 -17.58 24.91 -12.88
N THR A 85 -16.85 24.50 -11.83
CA THR A 85 -15.42 24.81 -11.66
C THR A 85 -14.47 23.82 -12.33
N TYR A 86 -14.99 22.89 -13.16
CA TYR A 86 -14.23 21.82 -13.82
C TYR A 86 -13.21 22.28 -14.87
N GLU A 87 -13.30 23.53 -15.36
CA GLU A 87 -12.49 24.09 -16.44
C GLU A 87 -11.62 25.28 -16.02
N SER A 88 -10.81 25.20 -15.00
CA SER A 88 -9.82 26.26 -14.78
C SER A 88 -8.46 25.87 -15.36
N GLU A 89 -8.00 26.68 -16.32
CA GLU A 89 -6.76 26.58 -17.13
C GLU A 89 -5.44 26.73 -16.34
N LYS A 90 -5.42 26.57 -15.03
CA LYS A 90 -4.19 26.69 -14.23
C LYS A 90 -3.73 25.34 -13.73
N GLY A 91 -3.00 24.62 -14.57
CA GLY A 91 -1.85 23.76 -14.25
C GLY A 91 -1.93 22.69 -13.17
N ASN A 92 -3.00 22.61 -12.38
CA ASN A 92 -3.24 21.53 -11.42
C ASN A 92 -4.10 20.48 -12.09
N PHE A 93 -3.54 19.28 -12.26
CA PHE A 93 -4.16 18.17 -12.94
C PHE A 93 -5.48 17.77 -12.28
N GLY A 94 -6.54 17.93 -13.04
CA GLY A 94 -7.89 17.48 -12.94
C GLY A 94 -8.32 16.67 -11.74
N GLY A 95 -8.94 17.31 -10.81
CA GLY A 95 -9.78 16.79 -9.78
C GLY A 95 -10.80 17.84 -9.46
N PHE A 96 -11.90 17.49 -8.83
CA PHE A 96 -12.86 18.47 -8.33
C PHE A 96 -12.11 19.45 -7.43
N HIS A 97 -12.05 20.71 -7.82
CA HIS A 97 -11.38 21.76 -7.07
C HIS A 97 -12.21 22.09 -5.83
N PHE A 98 -11.97 21.35 -4.75
CA PHE A 98 -12.36 21.87 -3.43
C PHE A 98 -11.33 22.93 -3.03
N PRO A 99 -11.75 24.15 -2.65
CA PRO A 99 -10.84 25.19 -2.16
C PRO A 99 -10.03 24.77 -0.93
N SER A 100 -10.45 23.69 -0.25
CA SER A 100 -9.83 23.12 0.95
C SER A 100 -8.92 21.94 0.69
N GLY A 101 -8.91 21.35 -0.50
CA GLY A 101 -8.08 20.17 -0.82
C GLY A 101 -6.62 20.53 -1.13
N LYS A 102 -5.85 20.90 -0.11
CA LYS A 102 -4.42 21.23 -0.26
C LYS A 102 -3.57 20.13 0.40
N LEU A 103 -2.61 19.60 -0.35
CA LEU A 103 -1.53 18.81 0.20
C LEU A 103 -0.34 19.72 0.47
N GLU A 104 0.23 19.65 1.67
CA GLU A 104 1.38 20.43 2.09
C GLU A 104 2.42 19.54 2.77
N ILE A 105 3.66 19.57 2.26
CA ILE A 105 4.79 18.90 2.91
C ILE A 105 5.16 19.73 4.15
N THR A 106 4.89 19.21 5.33
CA THR A 106 5.12 19.91 6.60
C THR A 106 6.47 19.60 7.21
N MET A 107 7.05 18.44 6.89
CA MET A 107 8.37 18.05 7.38
C MET A 107 9.12 17.22 6.34
N LYS A 108 10.44 17.47 6.22
CA LYS A 108 11.39 16.67 5.45
C LYS A 108 12.49 16.20 6.39
N ILE A 109 12.68 14.89 6.52
CA ILE A 109 13.73 14.26 7.32
C ILE A 109 14.72 13.61 6.37
N ASN A 110 16.01 13.94 6.47
CA ASN A 110 17.05 13.35 5.63
C ASN A 110 17.08 11.83 5.81
N HIS A 111 17.06 11.10 4.71
CA HIS A 111 17.10 9.65 4.71
C HIS A 111 18.32 9.12 3.95
N GLU A 112 18.85 7.99 4.38
CA GLU A 112 20.00 7.33 3.76
C GLU A 112 19.55 6.46 2.59
N GLY A 113 19.73 6.97 1.36
CA GLY A 113 19.19 6.36 0.15
C GLY A 113 17.67 6.53 0.03
N GLU A 114 17.07 5.92 -0.96
CA GLU A 114 15.62 5.91 -1.16
C GLU A 114 14.88 5.26 0.01
N VAL A 115 13.62 5.68 0.23
CA VAL A 115 12.73 5.12 1.25
C VAL A 115 11.94 3.97 0.62
N ASN A 116 12.44 2.74 0.71
CA ASN A 116 11.78 1.57 0.11
C ASN A 116 10.40 1.30 0.75
N ARG A 117 10.27 1.53 2.05
CA ARG A 117 9.00 1.40 2.80
C ARG A 117 9.07 2.26 4.06
N ALA A 118 7.94 2.83 4.44
CA ALA A 118 7.78 3.51 5.73
C ALA A 118 6.48 3.08 6.39
N ARG A 119 6.51 2.85 7.73
CA ARG A 119 5.33 2.48 8.52
C ARG A 119 5.44 3.09 9.92
N TYR A 120 4.36 3.69 10.43
CA TYR A 120 4.31 4.16 11.82
C TYR A 120 3.98 3.02 12.79
N MET A 121 4.40 3.17 14.04
CA MET A 121 4.07 2.23 15.11
C MET A 121 2.62 2.46 15.58
N PRO A 122 1.73 1.45 15.54
CA PRO A 122 0.32 1.63 15.89
C PRO A 122 0.08 2.19 17.30
N GLN A 123 0.95 1.89 18.26
CA GLN A 123 0.82 2.35 19.64
C GLN A 123 1.37 3.78 19.87
N ASN A 124 2.23 4.26 18.98
CA ASN A 124 2.76 5.61 18.98
C ASN A 124 3.04 6.05 17.53
N PRO A 125 2.09 6.73 16.87
CA PRO A 125 2.22 7.14 15.47
C PRO A 125 3.40 8.08 15.18
N ASP A 126 3.95 8.74 16.19
CA ASP A 126 5.14 9.59 16.05
C ASP A 126 6.42 8.80 15.76
N ILE A 127 6.42 7.49 16.00
CA ILE A 127 7.53 6.60 15.71
C ILE A 127 7.36 5.96 14.34
N ILE A 128 8.25 6.25 13.42
CA ILE A 128 8.22 5.74 12.04
C ILE A 128 9.44 4.87 11.79
N ALA A 129 9.24 3.67 11.27
CA ALA A 129 10.30 2.83 10.74
C ALA A 129 10.36 2.92 9.22
N THR A 130 11.59 2.93 8.67
CA THR A 130 11.84 2.98 7.23
C THR A 130 12.82 1.89 6.80
N LYS A 131 12.66 1.40 5.57
CA LYS A 131 13.59 0.49 4.91
C LYS A 131 14.54 1.28 4.02
N THR A 132 15.83 0.91 4.06
CA THR A 132 16.89 1.53 3.26
C THR A 132 17.48 0.55 2.24
N PRO A 133 18.12 1.04 1.16
CA PRO A 133 18.86 0.21 0.22
C PRO A 133 20.08 -0.49 0.84
N SER A 134 20.60 0.04 1.96
CA SER A 134 21.74 -0.59 2.66
C SER A 134 21.38 -1.87 3.42
N GLY A 135 20.08 -2.16 3.56
CA GLY A 135 19.56 -3.28 4.35
C GLY A 135 19.22 -2.88 5.80
N ASP A 136 19.68 -1.75 6.30
CA ASP A 136 19.32 -1.27 7.61
C ASP A 136 17.84 -0.83 7.65
N VAL A 137 17.22 -0.97 8.82
CA VAL A 137 15.94 -0.36 9.11
C VAL A 137 16.19 0.82 10.04
N LEU A 138 15.72 2.02 9.66
CA LEU A 138 15.87 3.22 10.48
C LEU A 138 14.56 3.50 11.22
N VAL A 139 14.70 4.02 12.44
CA VAL A 139 13.55 4.45 13.25
C VAL A 139 13.72 5.93 13.58
N PHE A 140 12.65 6.69 13.39
CA PHE A 140 12.58 8.12 13.63
C PHE A 140 11.42 8.44 14.57
N ASP A 141 11.67 9.29 15.57
CA ASP A 141 10.65 10.00 16.35
C ASP A 141 10.45 11.38 15.70
N TYR A 142 9.52 11.49 14.77
CA TYR A 142 9.37 12.71 13.99
C TYR A 142 8.83 13.89 14.82
N ALA A 143 8.13 13.65 15.92
CA ALA A 143 7.63 14.71 16.80
C ALA A 143 8.77 15.42 17.55
N ASN A 144 9.83 14.69 17.87
CA ASN A 144 11.04 15.21 18.54
C ASN A 144 12.18 15.50 17.55
N HIS A 145 12.00 15.22 16.27
CA HIS A 145 13.03 15.45 15.25
C HIS A 145 13.24 16.94 15.01
N PRO A 146 14.50 17.44 14.92
CA PRO A 146 14.79 18.85 14.73
C PRO A 146 14.14 19.42 13.48
N ILE A 147 13.33 20.46 13.62
CA ILE A 147 12.75 21.20 12.48
C ILE A 147 13.78 22.23 12.01
N GLY A 148 14.27 22.11 10.79
CA GLY A 148 15.19 23.06 10.19
C GLY A 148 16.37 22.41 9.48
N GLN A 149 17.25 23.19 8.89
CA GLN A 149 18.36 22.75 8.05
C GLN A 149 19.15 21.61 8.68
N GLN A 150 18.94 20.41 8.13
CA GLN A 150 19.73 19.23 8.50
C GLN A 150 21.06 19.28 7.74
N GLU A 151 22.00 20.10 8.23
CA GLU A 151 23.35 20.21 7.64
C GLU A 151 24.17 18.91 7.78
N HIS A 152 23.69 17.92 8.53
CA HIS A 152 24.50 16.79 8.98
C HIS A 152 24.05 15.40 8.46
N GLY A 153 23.32 15.31 7.35
CA GLY A 153 22.92 14.03 6.76
C GLY A 153 21.80 13.32 7.53
N CYS A 154 21.65 12.01 7.33
CA CYS A 154 20.61 11.19 7.97
C CYS A 154 20.96 10.93 9.45
N GLN A 155 20.05 11.24 10.37
CA GLN A 155 20.19 11.04 11.81
C GLN A 155 18.97 10.27 12.37
N PRO A 156 18.94 8.94 12.24
CA PRO A 156 17.88 8.15 12.83
C PRO A 156 18.03 8.06 14.36
N ASP A 157 16.91 7.97 15.06
CA ASP A 157 16.87 7.72 16.50
C ASP A 157 17.32 6.30 16.88
N LEU A 158 17.06 5.32 15.99
CA LEU A 158 17.65 3.98 16.08
C LEU A 158 18.02 3.48 14.68
N ARG A 159 19.08 2.69 14.62
CA ARG A 159 19.48 1.93 13.43
C ARG A 159 19.41 0.43 13.76
N LEU A 160 18.48 -0.26 13.11
CA LEU A 160 18.22 -1.67 13.33
C LEU A 160 19.07 -2.49 12.37
N LYS A 161 20.00 -3.28 12.92
CA LYS A 161 20.96 -4.10 12.19
C LYS A 161 20.51 -5.56 12.13
N GLY A 162 20.76 -6.23 11.01
CA GLY A 162 20.47 -7.64 10.84
C GLY A 162 20.53 -8.10 9.39
N HIS A 163 19.90 -7.36 8.49
CA HIS A 163 19.90 -7.65 7.07
C HIS A 163 21.25 -7.36 6.38
N GLN A 164 21.51 -8.08 5.29
CA GLN A 164 22.69 -7.94 4.44
C GLN A 164 22.37 -7.28 3.08
N LYS A 165 21.09 -7.15 2.76
CA LYS A 165 20.57 -6.58 1.53
C LYS A 165 19.34 -5.76 1.83
N GLU A 166 18.91 -4.96 0.86
CA GLU A 166 17.65 -4.22 0.91
C GLU A 166 16.42 -5.13 1.01
N GLY A 167 15.26 -4.55 0.96
CA GLY A 167 13.97 -5.22 0.92
C GLY A 167 12.83 -4.23 1.17
N TYR A 168 11.60 -4.73 1.11
CA TYR A 168 10.39 -3.91 1.18
C TYR A 168 9.48 -4.24 2.36
N GLY A 169 9.33 -5.50 2.73
CA GLY A 169 8.45 -5.92 3.81
C GLY A 169 8.79 -5.28 5.16
N LEU A 170 7.81 -4.63 5.78
CA LEU A 170 7.95 -3.94 7.07
C LEU A 170 6.62 -3.93 7.81
N SER A 171 6.58 -4.49 9.03
CA SER A 171 5.34 -4.64 9.79
C SER A 171 5.54 -4.46 11.29
N TRP A 172 4.85 -3.47 11.86
CA TRP A 172 4.75 -3.29 13.31
C TRP A 172 3.70 -4.22 13.92
N ASN A 173 4.00 -4.73 15.10
CA ASN A 173 3.06 -5.55 15.86
C ASN A 173 1.97 -4.68 16.50
N ALA A 174 0.70 -4.98 16.20
CA ALA A 174 -0.43 -4.22 16.73
C ALA A 174 -0.73 -4.52 18.22
N THR A 175 -0.27 -5.67 18.75
CA THR A 175 -0.56 -6.10 20.12
C THR A 175 0.64 -6.00 21.07
N HIS A 176 1.86 -6.14 20.55
CA HIS A 176 3.11 -5.98 21.33
C HIS A 176 3.84 -4.73 20.85
N SER A 177 3.72 -3.66 21.63
CA SER A 177 4.38 -2.37 21.33
C SER A 177 5.89 -2.55 21.14
N GLY A 178 6.42 -1.92 20.10
CA GLY A 178 7.86 -1.94 19.80
C GLY A 178 8.36 -3.16 19.03
N HIS A 179 7.55 -4.18 18.80
CA HIS A 179 7.95 -5.32 17.97
C HIS A 179 7.82 -4.98 16.48
N LEU A 180 8.91 -5.08 15.74
CA LEU A 180 9.00 -4.78 14.32
C LEU A 180 9.57 -5.97 13.54
N LEU A 181 8.90 -6.35 12.46
CA LEU A 181 9.38 -7.32 11.47
C LEU A 181 9.83 -6.60 10.19
N SER A 182 10.84 -7.16 9.57
CA SER A 182 11.32 -6.73 8.26
C SER A 182 11.72 -7.93 7.41
N ALA A 183 11.39 -7.88 6.12
CA ALA A 183 11.78 -8.84 5.10
C ALA A 183 12.88 -8.28 4.19
N SER A 184 13.69 -9.13 3.55
CA SER A 184 14.83 -8.70 2.74
C SER A 184 15.17 -9.68 1.61
N ASP A 185 15.86 -9.15 0.60
CA ASP A 185 16.49 -9.86 -0.50
C ASP A 185 17.58 -10.82 -0.04
N ASP A 186 18.02 -10.73 1.21
CA ASP A 186 18.94 -11.68 1.83
C ASP A 186 18.29 -13.00 2.25
N GLN A 187 17.01 -13.21 1.91
CA GLN A 187 16.20 -14.40 2.19
C GLN A 187 15.82 -14.55 3.66
N THR A 188 16.02 -13.51 4.47
CA THR A 188 15.77 -13.56 5.90
C THR A 188 14.64 -12.62 6.33
N ILE A 189 14.08 -12.91 7.51
CA ILE A 189 13.16 -12.02 8.20
C ILE A 189 13.80 -11.70 9.55
N CYS A 190 13.94 -10.41 9.85
CA CYS A 190 14.44 -9.93 11.12
C CYS A 190 13.31 -9.43 12.03
N LEU A 191 13.44 -9.71 13.32
CA LEU A 191 12.55 -9.23 14.37
C LEU A 191 13.37 -8.40 15.37
N TRP A 192 12.92 -7.20 15.67
CA TRP A 192 13.45 -6.34 16.72
C TRP A 192 12.37 -6.03 17.76
N ASP A 193 12.84 -5.73 18.97
CA ASP A 193 12.04 -5.11 20.02
C ASP A 193 12.71 -3.77 20.38
N VAL A 194 12.06 -2.68 20.01
CA VAL A 194 12.52 -1.31 20.31
C VAL A 194 11.92 -0.77 21.60
N SER A 195 11.04 -1.53 22.27
CA SER A 195 10.43 -1.13 23.52
C SER A 195 11.50 -0.97 24.61
N GLY A 196 11.45 0.14 25.34
CA GLY A 196 12.45 0.44 26.39
C GLY A 196 13.86 0.75 25.90
N THR A 197 14.10 0.76 24.57
CA THR A 197 15.38 1.20 24.00
C THR A 197 15.38 2.72 23.92
N PRO A 198 16.38 3.43 24.49
CA PRO A 198 16.47 4.87 24.32
C PRO A 198 16.65 5.26 22.85
N LEU A 199 15.90 6.25 22.38
CA LEU A 199 15.99 6.82 21.03
C LEU A 199 17.14 7.83 21.00
N ASP A 200 18.38 7.35 20.83
CA ASP A 200 19.60 8.15 20.96
C ASP A 200 20.63 7.90 19.83
N GLY A 201 20.14 7.40 18.67
CA GLY A 201 20.96 7.16 17.49
C GLY A 201 21.79 5.88 17.54
N ARG A 202 21.53 4.96 18.49
CA ARG A 202 22.31 3.72 18.63
C ARG A 202 21.90 2.64 17.63
N ASP A 203 22.84 1.73 17.40
CA ASP A 203 22.57 0.49 16.67
C ASP A 203 21.89 -0.54 17.58
N LEU A 204 20.86 -1.20 17.06
CA LEU A 204 20.16 -2.30 17.73
C LEU A 204 20.19 -3.54 16.84
N ASN A 205 20.72 -4.65 17.34
CA ASN A 205 20.74 -5.91 16.61
C ASN A 205 19.40 -6.64 16.67
N ALA A 206 19.11 -7.44 15.64
CA ALA A 206 17.89 -8.25 15.59
C ALA A 206 17.82 -9.20 16.79
N MET A 207 16.64 -9.23 17.43
CA MET A 207 16.32 -10.17 18.51
C MET A 207 16.18 -11.61 17.99
N ALA A 208 15.68 -11.75 16.77
CA ALA A 208 15.58 -13.04 16.07
C ALA A 208 15.69 -12.86 14.55
N VAL A 209 16.26 -13.87 13.90
CA VAL A 209 16.36 -13.97 12.44
C VAL A 209 15.73 -15.29 12.00
N PHE A 210 14.80 -15.24 11.03
CA PHE A 210 14.09 -16.40 10.48
C PHE A 210 14.63 -16.67 9.07
N THR A 211 14.96 -17.94 8.79
CA THR A 211 15.70 -18.35 7.58
C THR A 211 15.06 -19.56 6.88
N GLY A 212 13.73 -19.56 6.73
CA GLY A 212 13.01 -20.69 6.11
C GLY A 212 12.76 -20.53 4.61
N HIS A 213 12.71 -19.30 4.10
CA HIS A 213 12.61 -19.03 2.67
C HIS A 213 13.94 -19.33 1.95
N HIS A 214 13.86 -19.63 0.66
CA HIS A 214 14.99 -19.97 -0.18
C HIS A 214 15.21 -18.97 -1.33
N SER A 215 14.44 -17.89 -1.34
CA SER A 215 14.53 -16.78 -2.27
C SER A 215 14.24 -15.47 -1.55
N VAL A 216 14.24 -14.34 -2.27
CA VAL A 216 13.91 -13.01 -1.75
C VAL A 216 12.61 -13.05 -0.97
N VAL A 217 12.60 -12.49 0.24
CA VAL A 217 11.38 -12.35 1.03
C VAL A 217 10.80 -10.98 0.74
N GLU A 218 9.71 -10.97 -0.04
CA GLU A 218 9.10 -9.76 -0.54
C GLU A 218 8.32 -9.00 0.53
N ASP A 219 7.52 -9.73 1.32
CA ASP A 219 6.69 -9.07 2.34
C ASP A 219 6.54 -9.91 3.61
N VAL A 220 6.19 -9.21 4.69
CA VAL A 220 5.95 -9.77 6.02
C VAL A 220 4.84 -8.99 6.71
N ALA A 221 3.93 -9.69 7.36
CA ALA A 221 2.85 -9.08 8.12
C ALA A 221 2.60 -9.80 9.44
N TRP A 222 2.43 -9.01 10.53
CA TRP A 222 1.91 -9.55 11.78
C TRP A 222 0.44 -9.90 11.65
N HIS A 223 0.06 -10.98 12.32
CA HIS A 223 -1.34 -11.27 12.56
C HIS A 223 -1.94 -10.23 13.51
N LEU A 224 -3.04 -9.59 13.11
CA LEU A 224 -3.55 -8.41 13.81
C LEU A 224 -4.13 -8.69 15.21
N MET A 225 -4.62 -9.92 15.46
CA MET A 225 -5.22 -10.31 16.72
C MET A 225 -4.33 -11.22 17.59
N ASN A 226 -3.23 -11.74 17.03
CA ASN A 226 -2.30 -12.63 17.74
C ASN A 226 -0.85 -12.17 17.54
N GLY A 227 -0.32 -11.42 18.49
CA GLY A 227 1.00 -10.82 18.41
C GLY A 227 2.18 -11.80 18.41
N HIS A 228 1.95 -13.10 18.44
CA HIS A 228 2.99 -14.11 18.32
C HIS A 228 3.04 -14.75 16.94
N VAL A 229 2.05 -14.53 16.09
CA VAL A 229 1.94 -15.12 14.76
C VAL A 229 2.19 -14.07 13.70
N PHE A 230 2.95 -14.43 12.67
CA PHE A 230 3.12 -13.59 11.48
C PHE A 230 3.18 -14.45 10.22
N GLY A 231 2.93 -13.83 9.08
CA GLY A 231 3.07 -14.42 7.75
C GLY A 231 4.23 -13.79 6.99
N SER A 232 4.81 -14.55 6.06
CA SER A 232 5.78 -14.07 5.09
C SER A 232 5.53 -14.68 3.72
N VAL A 233 5.89 -13.94 2.68
CA VAL A 233 5.80 -14.35 1.28
C VAL A 233 7.09 -14.04 0.55
N ALA A 234 7.41 -14.83 -0.50
CA ALA A 234 8.71 -14.76 -1.16
C ALA A 234 8.62 -15.20 -2.63
N ASP A 235 9.72 -14.98 -3.35
CA ASP A 235 9.92 -15.42 -4.74
C ASP A 235 10.03 -16.96 -4.88
N ASP A 236 10.06 -17.68 -3.76
CA ASP A 236 9.95 -19.14 -3.76
C ASP A 236 8.49 -19.63 -3.90
N ASN A 237 7.57 -18.73 -4.26
CA ASN A 237 6.14 -18.93 -4.46
C ASN A 237 5.39 -19.35 -3.19
N LYS A 238 6.01 -19.19 -2.02
CA LYS A 238 5.48 -19.70 -0.75
C LYS A 238 4.87 -18.62 0.11
N LEU A 239 3.79 -19.03 0.80
CA LEU A 239 3.29 -18.40 2.00
C LEU A 239 3.74 -19.23 3.20
N MET A 240 4.40 -18.60 4.16
CA MET A 240 4.82 -19.20 5.43
C MET A 240 4.17 -18.51 6.62
N ILE A 241 3.74 -19.32 7.59
CA ILE A 241 3.19 -18.84 8.86
C ILE A 241 4.12 -19.24 10.00
N TRP A 242 4.48 -18.27 10.80
CA TRP A 242 5.46 -18.37 11.88
C TRP A 242 4.84 -18.10 13.24
N ASP A 243 5.39 -18.73 14.27
CA ASP A 243 5.06 -18.45 15.67
C ASP A 243 6.35 -18.12 16.45
N THR A 244 6.43 -16.91 16.98
CA THR A 244 7.62 -16.40 17.69
C THR A 244 7.91 -17.12 19.00
N ARG A 245 6.94 -17.84 19.57
CA ARG A 245 7.10 -18.64 20.80
C ARG A 245 7.90 -19.93 20.57
N THR A 246 7.96 -20.40 19.32
CA THR A 246 8.74 -21.58 18.99
C THR A 246 10.22 -21.23 18.91
N SER A 247 11.09 -22.17 19.32
CA SER A 247 12.55 -21.98 19.18
C SER A 247 13.05 -22.19 17.73
N ALA A 248 12.23 -22.79 16.86
CA ALA A 248 12.57 -23.03 15.48
C ALA A 248 12.50 -21.74 14.66
N ARG A 249 13.65 -21.22 14.23
CA ARG A 249 13.79 -20.04 13.37
C ARG A 249 14.03 -20.39 11.89
N THR A 250 14.28 -21.67 11.61
CA THR A 250 14.58 -22.18 10.27
C THR A 250 13.41 -22.93 9.64
N LYS A 251 12.31 -23.11 10.35
CA LYS A 251 11.15 -23.86 9.89
C LYS A 251 9.87 -23.16 10.33
N ALA A 252 9.07 -22.74 9.36
CA ALA A 252 7.74 -22.18 9.61
C ALA A 252 6.81 -23.23 10.22
N GLN A 253 5.79 -22.77 10.96
CA GLN A 253 4.72 -23.61 11.52
C GLN A 253 3.88 -24.23 10.39
N HIS A 254 3.56 -23.42 9.41
CA HIS A 254 2.87 -23.85 8.19
C HIS A 254 3.55 -23.22 6.98
N GLN A 255 3.56 -23.95 5.87
CA GLN A 255 3.99 -23.46 4.57
C GLN A 255 3.13 -24.05 3.46
N VAL A 256 2.92 -23.27 2.40
CA VAL A 256 2.17 -23.68 1.21
C VAL A 256 2.77 -23.04 -0.02
N ASP A 257 2.75 -23.74 -1.16
CA ASP A 257 2.96 -23.14 -2.47
C ASP A 257 1.71 -22.33 -2.82
N ALA A 258 1.80 -21.01 -2.58
CA ALA A 258 0.61 -20.15 -2.59
C ALA A 258 0.19 -19.78 -4.00
N HIS A 259 1.16 -19.60 -4.90
CA HIS A 259 0.96 -19.12 -6.26
C HIS A 259 1.84 -19.88 -7.25
N THR A 260 1.65 -19.59 -8.53
CA THR A 260 2.44 -20.19 -9.62
C THR A 260 3.66 -19.35 -10.02
N ALA A 261 3.78 -18.15 -9.45
CA ALA A 261 4.90 -17.23 -9.59
C ALA A 261 5.22 -16.59 -8.23
N GLU A 262 6.13 -15.62 -8.20
CA GLU A 262 6.58 -14.88 -7.03
C GLU A 262 5.38 -14.29 -6.26
N VAL A 263 5.47 -14.30 -4.93
CA VAL A 263 4.43 -13.75 -4.05
C VAL A 263 4.93 -12.47 -3.43
N ASN A 264 4.35 -11.34 -3.87
CA ASN A 264 4.89 -10.01 -3.60
C ASN A 264 4.31 -9.35 -2.34
N CYS A 265 3.11 -9.75 -1.91
CA CYS A 265 2.45 -9.09 -0.77
C CYS A 265 1.49 -10.02 -0.03
N LEU A 266 1.25 -9.71 1.25
CA LEU A 266 0.24 -10.38 2.06
C LEU A 266 -0.42 -9.41 3.04
N ALA A 267 -1.68 -9.70 3.41
CA ALA A 267 -2.39 -8.95 4.45
C ALA A 267 -3.36 -9.84 5.22
N PHE A 268 -3.34 -9.76 6.55
CA PHE A 268 -4.33 -10.40 7.41
C PHE A 268 -5.59 -9.55 7.49
N ASN A 269 -6.75 -10.21 7.49
CA ASN A 269 -8.04 -9.54 7.64
C ASN A 269 -8.17 -8.93 9.05
N PRO A 270 -8.55 -7.65 9.19
CA PRO A 270 -8.65 -7.00 10.51
C PRO A 270 -9.87 -7.43 11.32
N PHE A 271 -10.85 -8.13 10.72
CA PHE A 271 -12.08 -8.57 11.39
C PHE A 271 -12.11 -10.07 11.64
N SER A 272 -11.36 -10.87 10.87
CA SER A 272 -11.33 -12.33 10.99
C SER A 272 -9.92 -12.82 11.27
N GLU A 273 -9.74 -13.51 12.41
CA GLU A 273 -8.44 -14.07 12.81
C GLU A 273 -7.91 -15.19 11.89
N PHE A 274 -8.77 -15.76 11.03
CA PHE A 274 -8.35 -16.88 10.18
C PHE A 274 -8.08 -16.50 8.74
N ILE A 275 -8.45 -15.30 8.33
CA ILE A 275 -8.44 -14.94 6.91
C ILE A 275 -7.23 -14.06 6.59
N LEU A 276 -6.55 -14.38 5.49
CA LEU A 276 -5.53 -13.54 4.89
C LEU A 276 -5.61 -13.57 3.36
N ALA A 277 -5.03 -12.57 2.73
CA ALA A 277 -4.91 -12.46 1.29
C ALA A 277 -3.44 -12.38 0.90
N THR A 278 -3.08 -12.91 -0.28
CA THR A 278 -1.77 -12.78 -0.91
C THR A 278 -1.90 -12.31 -2.34
N GLY A 279 -0.98 -11.47 -2.81
CA GLY A 279 -0.92 -11.01 -4.19
C GLY A 279 0.38 -11.45 -4.86
N SER A 280 0.34 -11.78 -6.15
CA SER A 280 1.43 -12.45 -6.86
C SER A 280 1.70 -11.87 -8.24
N ALA A 281 2.91 -12.15 -8.73
CA ALA A 281 3.31 -11.95 -10.12
C ALA A 281 2.51 -12.83 -11.10
N ASP A 282 1.81 -13.88 -10.62
CA ASP A 282 0.86 -14.64 -11.44
C ASP A 282 -0.45 -13.89 -11.76
N LYS A 283 -0.54 -12.60 -11.38
CA LYS A 283 -1.66 -11.67 -11.64
C LYS A 283 -2.92 -11.97 -10.83
N THR A 284 -2.83 -12.83 -9.83
CA THR A 284 -3.96 -13.22 -8.99
C THR A 284 -3.79 -12.76 -7.55
N VAL A 285 -4.91 -12.46 -6.90
CA VAL A 285 -4.98 -12.37 -5.44
C VAL A 285 -5.61 -13.64 -4.92
N ALA A 286 -5.00 -14.29 -3.95
CA ALA A 286 -5.53 -15.51 -3.34
C ALA A 286 -6.01 -15.24 -1.91
N LEU A 287 -7.15 -15.84 -1.56
CA LEU A 287 -7.74 -15.82 -0.24
C LEU A 287 -7.46 -17.14 0.49
N TRP A 288 -7.07 -17.07 1.75
CA TRP A 288 -6.63 -18.20 2.56
C TRP A 288 -7.32 -18.25 3.91
N ASP A 289 -7.51 -19.50 4.41
CA ASP A 289 -7.94 -19.79 5.77
C ASP A 289 -6.78 -20.46 6.53
N LEU A 290 -6.29 -19.84 7.60
CA LEU A 290 -5.20 -20.35 8.45
C LEU A 290 -5.48 -21.74 9.04
N ARG A 291 -6.74 -22.11 9.19
CA ARG A 291 -7.16 -23.43 9.68
C ARG A 291 -6.94 -24.53 8.65
N ASN A 292 -6.90 -24.17 7.36
CA ASN A 292 -6.68 -25.08 6.24
C ASN A 292 -5.98 -24.41 5.06
N LEU A 293 -4.69 -24.23 5.15
CA LEU A 293 -3.87 -23.62 4.09
C LEU A 293 -3.62 -24.54 2.87
N ARG A 294 -4.16 -25.78 2.88
CA ARG A 294 -3.94 -26.71 1.75
C ARG A 294 -4.70 -26.31 0.49
N LEU A 295 -5.76 -25.53 0.63
CA LEU A 295 -6.62 -25.09 -0.47
C LEU A 295 -6.87 -23.57 -0.36
N LYS A 296 -6.77 -22.86 -1.48
CA LYS A 296 -7.25 -21.48 -1.57
C LYS A 296 -8.75 -21.45 -1.34
N LEU A 297 -9.24 -20.49 -0.58
CA LEU A 297 -10.67 -20.23 -0.48
C LEU A 297 -11.23 -19.63 -1.77
N HIS A 298 -10.48 -18.72 -2.38
CA HIS A 298 -10.85 -18.06 -3.63
C HIS A 298 -9.60 -17.50 -4.34
N SER A 299 -9.71 -17.31 -5.66
CA SER A 299 -8.72 -16.64 -6.49
C SER A 299 -9.41 -15.49 -7.23
N PHE A 300 -8.94 -14.26 -7.03
CA PHE A 300 -9.46 -13.07 -7.71
C PHE A 300 -8.64 -12.86 -8.98
N GLU A 301 -9.30 -12.87 -10.13
CA GLU A 301 -8.69 -12.79 -11.44
C GLU A 301 -9.28 -11.61 -12.23
N SER A 302 -8.49 -10.53 -12.36
CA SER A 302 -8.85 -9.36 -13.17
C SER A 302 -7.65 -8.49 -13.47
N HIS A 303 -6.61 -8.49 -12.63
CA HIS A 303 -5.37 -7.81 -12.92
C HIS A 303 -4.72 -8.34 -14.20
N ARG A 304 -4.14 -7.42 -14.98
CA ARG A 304 -3.50 -7.76 -16.26
C ARG A 304 -2.00 -8.00 -16.12
N ASP A 305 -1.45 -7.64 -14.96
CA ASP A 305 -0.02 -7.77 -14.67
C ASP A 305 0.21 -8.01 -13.17
N GLU A 306 1.47 -8.07 -12.75
CA GLU A 306 1.90 -8.40 -11.40
C GLU A 306 1.26 -7.52 -10.33
N ILE A 307 0.91 -8.14 -9.20
CA ILE A 307 0.31 -7.48 -8.04
C ILE A 307 1.40 -7.26 -7.01
N PHE A 308 1.57 -6.01 -6.54
CA PHE A 308 2.59 -5.63 -5.57
C PHE A 308 2.05 -5.26 -4.20
N GLN A 309 0.74 -4.94 -4.07
CA GLN A 309 0.17 -4.59 -2.78
C GLN A 309 -1.26 -5.11 -2.65
N VAL A 310 -1.59 -5.60 -1.46
CA VAL A 310 -2.95 -5.94 -1.02
C VAL A 310 -3.22 -5.35 0.36
N GLN A 311 -4.39 -4.76 0.55
CA GLN A 311 -4.80 -4.22 1.86
C GLN A 311 -6.30 -4.42 2.07
N TRP A 312 -6.67 -4.87 3.26
CA TRP A 312 -8.07 -4.93 3.68
C TRP A 312 -8.58 -3.54 4.05
N SER A 313 -9.85 -3.30 3.77
CA SER A 313 -10.54 -2.12 4.28
C SER A 313 -10.55 -2.15 5.82
N PRO A 314 -10.19 -1.05 6.51
CA PRO A 314 -10.27 -0.99 7.97
C PRO A 314 -11.72 -0.86 8.50
N HIS A 315 -12.70 -0.63 7.60
CA HIS A 315 -14.11 -0.38 7.97
C HIS A 315 -15.06 -1.50 7.57
N ASN A 316 -14.66 -2.38 6.63
CA ASN A 316 -15.54 -3.40 6.05
C ASN A 316 -14.81 -4.73 5.93
N GLU A 317 -15.34 -5.75 6.60
CA GLU A 317 -14.74 -7.09 6.69
C GLU A 317 -14.61 -7.82 5.34
N THR A 318 -15.49 -7.50 4.38
CA THR A 318 -15.54 -8.15 3.06
C THR A 318 -14.82 -7.37 1.96
N ILE A 319 -14.28 -6.19 2.26
CA ILE A 319 -13.66 -5.33 1.25
C ILE A 319 -12.13 -5.46 1.31
N LEU A 320 -11.57 -5.79 0.16
CA LEU A 320 -10.13 -5.91 -0.09
C LEU A 320 -9.74 -5.00 -1.26
N ALA A 321 -8.54 -4.44 -1.24
CA ALA A 321 -7.95 -3.72 -2.36
C ALA A 321 -6.65 -4.36 -2.79
N SER A 322 -6.34 -4.31 -4.09
CA SER A 322 -5.08 -4.76 -4.67
C SER A 322 -4.58 -3.80 -5.75
N SER A 323 -3.27 -3.64 -5.87
CA SER A 323 -2.65 -2.79 -6.90
C SER A 323 -1.44 -3.47 -7.52
N GLY A 324 -1.10 -3.07 -8.73
CA GLY A 324 -0.01 -3.71 -9.45
C GLY A 324 0.59 -2.87 -10.59
N THR A 325 1.42 -3.54 -11.37
CA THR A 325 2.14 -3.01 -12.53
C THR A 325 1.19 -2.61 -13.66
N ASP A 326 -0.01 -3.17 -13.70
CA ASP A 326 -1.04 -2.83 -14.68
C ASP A 326 -1.62 -1.40 -14.49
N ARG A 327 -1.08 -0.61 -13.59
CA ARG A 327 -1.48 0.77 -13.28
C ARG A 327 -2.89 0.90 -12.70
N ARG A 328 -3.46 -0.18 -12.19
CA ARG A 328 -4.83 -0.26 -11.68
C ARG A 328 -4.83 -0.61 -10.20
N LEU A 329 -5.82 -0.05 -9.49
CA LEU A 329 -6.16 -0.47 -8.13
C LEU A 329 -7.58 -1.03 -8.16
N HIS A 330 -7.70 -2.30 -7.81
CA HIS A 330 -8.96 -3.03 -7.81
C HIS A 330 -9.52 -3.07 -6.39
N ILE A 331 -10.83 -2.83 -6.26
CA ILE A 331 -11.58 -3.01 -5.02
C ILE A 331 -12.46 -4.24 -5.18
N TRP A 332 -12.35 -5.16 -4.24
CA TRP A 332 -13.04 -6.43 -4.23
C TRP A 332 -14.05 -6.48 -3.09
N ASP A 333 -15.22 -7.04 -3.35
CA ASP A 333 -16.25 -7.33 -2.34
C ASP A 333 -16.47 -8.84 -2.22
N LEU A 334 -15.90 -9.45 -1.20
CA LEU A 334 -15.98 -10.89 -0.95
C LEU A 334 -17.43 -11.39 -0.78
N SER A 335 -18.35 -10.51 -0.38
CA SER A 335 -19.77 -10.88 -0.23
C SER A 335 -20.45 -11.21 -1.55
N LYS A 336 -19.80 -10.88 -2.67
CA LYS A 336 -20.28 -11.11 -4.04
C LYS A 336 -19.70 -12.35 -4.70
N ILE A 337 -18.79 -13.06 -4.04
CA ILE A 337 -18.22 -14.30 -4.56
C ILE A 337 -19.34 -15.31 -4.82
N GLY A 338 -19.40 -15.83 -6.06
CA GLY A 338 -20.38 -16.82 -6.48
C GLY A 338 -21.80 -16.29 -6.75
N VAL A 339 -21.97 -14.96 -6.80
CA VAL A 339 -23.23 -14.36 -7.23
C VAL A 339 -23.40 -14.53 -8.75
N ASP A 340 -24.58 -14.94 -9.18
CA ASP A 340 -24.90 -15.08 -10.61
C ASP A 340 -24.86 -13.71 -11.31
N GLN A 341 -24.25 -13.68 -12.48
CA GLN A 341 -24.17 -12.49 -13.35
C GLN A 341 -24.88 -12.75 -14.68
N THR A 342 -25.36 -11.66 -15.31
CA THR A 342 -25.74 -11.70 -16.72
C THR A 342 -24.48 -11.81 -17.58
N ASN A 343 -24.63 -12.27 -18.84
CA ASN A 343 -23.50 -12.30 -19.79
C ASN A 343 -22.91 -10.91 -20.03
N GLU A 344 -23.72 -9.88 -19.95
CA GLU A 344 -23.35 -8.48 -20.13
C GLU A 344 -22.52 -7.97 -18.95
N ASP A 345 -22.93 -8.28 -17.71
CA ASP A 345 -22.17 -7.89 -16.50
C ASP A 345 -20.85 -8.65 -16.40
N ALA A 346 -20.78 -9.88 -16.93
CA ALA A 346 -19.56 -10.69 -16.90
C ALA A 346 -18.46 -10.16 -17.84
N GLU A 347 -18.79 -9.33 -18.82
CA GLU A 347 -17.80 -8.63 -19.67
C GLU A 347 -17.00 -7.58 -18.87
N ASP A 348 -17.58 -7.00 -17.81
CA ASP A 348 -16.96 -6.00 -16.93
C ASP A 348 -16.10 -6.62 -15.82
N GLY A 349 -16.06 -7.93 -15.69
CA GLY A 349 -15.29 -8.69 -14.71
C GLY A 349 -16.12 -9.56 -13.78
N PRO A 350 -15.48 -10.25 -12.82
CA PRO A 350 -16.16 -11.14 -11.89
C PRO A 350 -17.07 -10.37 -10.92
N PRO A 351 -18.11 -11.03 -10.35
CA PRO A 351 -19.11 -10.35 -9.52
C PRO A 351 -18.53 -9.69 -8.26
N GLU A 352 -17.44 -10.21 -7.75
CA GLU A 352 -16.72 -9.65 -6.61
C GLU A 352 -15.84 -8.44 -6.94
N LEU A 353 -15.59 -8.12 -8.20
CA LEU A 353 -14.88 -6.91 -8.60
C LEU A 353 -15.82 -5.70 -8.48
N LEU A 354 -15.65 -4.93 -7.42
CA LEU A 354 -16.52 -3.80 -7.08
C LEU A 354 -16.17 -2.54 -7.89
N PHE A 355 -14.87 -2.23 -8.03
CA PHE A 355 -14.41 -0.99 -8.65
C PHE A 355 -12.97 -1.12 -9.16
N ILE A 356 -12.66 -0.43 -10.25
CA ILE A 356 -11.31 -0.27 -10.78
C ILE A 356 -10.95 1.21 -10.78
N HIS A 357 -9.97 1.61 -9.97
CA HIS A 357 -9.36 2.92 -10.07
C HIS A 357 -8.30 2.90 -11.16
N ALA A 358 -8.46 3.76 -12.16
CA ALA A 358 -7.63 3.81 -13.37
C ALA A 358 -6.91 5.15 -13.57
N GLY A 359 -6.72 5.91 -12.47
CA GLY A 359 -6.18 7.26 -12.52
C GLY A 359 -4.67 7.37 -12.65
N HIS A 360 -3.93 6.28 -12.47
CA HIS A 360 -2.48 6.29 -12.59
C HIS A 360 -2.01 5.93 -14.01
N THR A 361 -0.91 6.53 -14.44
CA THR A 361 -0.27 6.33 -15.75
C THR A 361 0.99 5.48 -15.67
N ALA A 362 1.44 5.15 -14.46
CA ALA A 362 2.55 4.23 -14.19
C ALA A 362 2.18 3.22 -13.10
N LYS A 363 3.08 2.27 -12.82
CA LYS A 363 2.95 1.29 -11.73
C LYS A 363 2.59 1.98 -10.43
N ILE A 364 1.61 1.41 -9.71
CA ILE A 364 1.26 1.86 -8.36
C ILE A 364 2.24 1.24 -7.38
N SER A 365 3.06 2.08 -6.74
CA SER A 365 4.12 1.65 -5.82
C SER A 365 3.58 1.25 -4.45
N ASP A 366 2.62 2.01 -3.92
CA ASP A 366 1.94 1.70 -2.65
C ASP A 366 0.58 2.40 -2.60
N PHE A 367 -0.30 1.93 -1.74
CA PHE A 367 -1.55 2.60 -1.41
C PHE A 367 -1.93 2.33 0.03
N THR A 368 -2.80 3.16 0.57
CA THR A 368 -3.32 3.00 1.93
C THR A 368 -4.76 3.46 2.05
N TRP A 369 -5.55 2.74 2.84
CA TRP A 369 -6.86 3.17 3.27
C TRP A 369 -6.74 4.24 4.35
N ASN A 370 -7.64 5.22 4.32
CA ASN A 370 -7.81 6.13 5.44
C ASN A 370 -8.56 5.41 6.57
N ILE A 371 -7.98 5.38 7.77
CA ILE A 371 -8.57 4.70 8.94
C ILE A 371 -9.72 5.49 9.57
N ASN A 372 -9.81 6.80 9.34
CA ASN A 372 -10.82 7.67 9.90
C ASN A 372 -11.97 7.96 8.92
N GLU A 373 -11.63 8.08 7.62
CA GLU A 373 -12.60 8.39 6.58
C GLU A 373 -12.91 7.15 5.73
N PRO A 374 -14.10 6.55 5.89
CA PRO A 374 -14.45 5.34 5.14
C PRO A 374 -14.38 5.55 3.62
N TRP A 375 -13.81 4.55 2.94
CA TRP A 375 -13.67 4.51 1.48
C TRP A 375 -12.71 5.53 0.87
N VAL A 376 -12.00 6.29 1.66
CA VAL A 376 -10.92 7.16 1.20
C VAL A 376 -9.63 6.35 1.08
N ILE A 377 -8.99 6.43 -0.07
CA ILE A 377 -7.72 5.77 -0.38
C ILE A 377 -6.71 6.81 -0.85
N CYS A 378 -5.48 6.69 -0.39
CA CYS A 378 -4.32 7.36 -0.95
C CYS A 378 -3.49 6.35 -1.73
N SER A 379 -3.12 6.66 -2.97
CA SER A 379 -2.27 5.83 -3.83
C SER A 379 -1.17 6.67 -4.46
N VAL A 380 0.02 6.07 -4.62
CA VAL A 380 1.21 6.70 -5.21
C VAL A 380 1.76 5.83 -6.32
N SER A 381 2.30 6.46 -7.36
CA SER A 381 2.82 5.78 -8.55
C SER A 381 4.19 6.31 -8.96
N GLU A 382 4.89 5.53 -9.79
CA GLU A 382 6.25 5.80 -10.25
C GLU A 382 6.37 7.05 -11.15
N ASP A 383 5.24 7.60 -11.60
CA ASP A 383 5.16 8.86 -12.35
C ASP A 383 5.07 10.11 -11.46
N ASN A 384 5.45 10.02 -10.20
CA ASN A 384 5.40 11.07 -9.17
C ASN A 384 3.98 11.51 -8.78
N ILE A 385 2.95 10.79 -9.19
CA ILE A 385 1.57 11.18 -8.93
C ILE A 385 1.06 10.51 -7.65
N LEU A 386 0.61 11.35 -6.72
CA LEU A 386 -0.17 10.97 -5.56
C LEU A 386 -1.63 11.28 -5.84
N GLN A 387 -2.51 10.33 -5.59
CA GLN A 387 -3.96 10.53 -5.68
C GLN A 387 -4.62 10.16 -4.36
N ILE A 388 -5.53 11.01 -3.88
CA ILE A 388 -6.44 10.74 -2.77
C ILE A 388 -7.84 10.74 -3.35
N TRP A 389 -8.54 9.64 -3.16
CA TRP A 389 -9.81 9.44 -3.82
C TRP A 389 -10.79 8.63 -3.00
N GLN A 390 -12.07 8.85 -3.30
CA GLN A 390 -13.19 8.14 -2.72
C GLN A 390 -14.16 7.80 -3.84
N MET A 391 -14.41 6.50 -4.07
CA MET A 391 -15.36 6.09 -5.10
C MET A 391 -16.79 6.54 -4.75
N VAL A 392 -17.60 6.81 -5.77
CA VAL A 392 -18.97 7.30 -5.61
C VAL A 392 -19.82 6.37 -4.73
N ARG A 393 -20.67 6.97 -3.89
CA ARG A 393 -21.52 6.26 -2.93
C ARG A 393 -22.42 5.20 -3.56
N LEU A 394 -22.84 5.39 -4.82
CA LEU A 394 -23.64 4.41 -5.56
C LEU A 394 -22.92 3.08 -5.75
N TYR A 395 -21.61 3.07 -6.03
CA TYR A 395 -20.83 1.83 -6.10
C TYR A 395 -20.70 1.14 -4.74
N ARG A 396 -20.68 1.93 -3.67
CA ARG A 396 -20.63 1.41 -2.29
C ARG A 396 -21.95 0.75 -1.85
N LEU A 397 -23.09 1.17 -2.41
CA LEU A 397 -24.43 0.72 -2.01
C LEU A 397 -25.11 -0.19 -3.03
N TYR A 398 -24.84 0.00 -4.32
CA TYR A 398 -25.57 -0.69 -5.39
C TYR A 398 -24.67 -0.98 -6.60
N ARG A 399 -24.32 -2.24 -6.82
CA ARG A 399 -23.75 -2.72 -8.07
C ARG A 399 -24.83 -3.03 -9.13
N PHE A 400 -26.08 -2.71 -8.91
CA PHE A 400 -27.17 -3.07 -9.82
C PHE A 400 -27.61 -1.88 -10.69
N SER A 401 -27.40 -1.99 -12.01
CA SER A 401 -27.99 -1.22 -13.14
C SER A 401 -27.18 -0.13 -13.86
N ILE A 402 -25.88 0.04 -13.69
CA ILE A 402 -25.14 1.08 -14.43
C ILE A 402 -24.26 0.53 -15.58
N GLY A 403 -24.18 -0.78 -15.76
CA GLY A 403 -23.29 -1.45 -16.73
C GLY A 403 -23.48 -1.12 -18.22
N LYS A 404 -24.49 -0.36 -18.65
CA LYS A 404 -24.77 -0.14 -20.09
C LYS A 404 -24.92 1.30 -20.55
N ARG A 405 -24.79 2.32 -19.73
CA ARG A 405 -25.05 3.70 -20.20
C ARG A 405 -23.84 4.53 -20.58
N TRP A 406 -22.62 4.03 -20.41
CA TRP A 406 -21.44 4.91 -20.48
C TRP A 406 -20.40 4.56 -21.53
N GLN A 407 -20.52 3.44 -22.27
CA GLN A 407 -19.63 3.15 -23.42
C GLN A 407 -20.05 3.83 -24.72
N ASP A 408 -21.29 4.33 -24.80
CA ASP A 408 -21.86 4.90 -26.03
C ASP A 408 -22.19 6.41 -25.94
N ARG A 409 -21.53 7.18 -25.07
CA ARG A 409 -21.70 8.64 -25.08
C ARG A 409 -20.40 9.40 -25.06
#